data_bf7b7777dd14c1fee94c33b92fab5e14
#
_entry.id   bf7b7777dd14c1fee94c33b92fab5e14
#
_cell.length_a   1.000
_cell.length_b   1.000
_cell.length_c   1.000
_cell.angle_alpha   90.00
_cell.angle_beta   90.00
_cell.angle_gamma   90.00
#
_symmetry.space_group_name_H-M   'P 1'
#
loop_
_entity.id
_entity.type
_entity.pdbx_description
1 polymer ?
#
loop_
_entity_poly.entity_id
_entity_poly.type
_entity_poly.pdbx_seq_one_letter_code
_entity_poly.pdbx_strand_id
1 'polypeptide(L)'
;MGAPRAEQLNRFHGAVTAEERRNRLGHYYTIEWHGPEGQEEKPVRLVFRYRQAGAGSEIRRLEVSAPAGSKGKTELRVTGPAYLEGGRVLSWHLSYYRGDRLVETGQSYLWE
;
A
#
# COMPACT_ATOMS: atom_id res chain seq x y z
N MET A 1 -11.31 15.87 -8.71
CA MET A 1 -10.85 15.84 -7.32
C MET A 1 -11.67 14.82 -6.55
N GLY A 2 -11.01 14.00 -5.78
CA GLY A 2 -11.71 13.01 -4.99
C GLY A 2 -11.57 13.28 -3.51
N ALA A 3 -12.58 12.91 -2.73
CA ALA A 3 -12.49 12.92 -1.29
C ALA A 3 -11.61 11.74 -0.85
N PRO A 4 -11.01 11.83 0.32
CA PRO A 4 -10.32 10.67 0.87
C PRO A 4 -11.29 9.51 1.00
N ARG A 5 -10.79 8.33 0.74
CA ARG A 5 -11.62 7.15 0.80
C ARG A 5 -10.89 6.07 1.56
N ALA A 6 -11.54 5.51 2.58
CA ALA A 6 -11.01 4.37 3.29
C ALA A 6 -11.37 3.13 2.49
N GLU A 7 -10.36 2.43 2.00
CA GLU A 7 -10.58 1.20 1.28
C GLU A 7 -10.86 0.09 2.28
N GLN A 8 -11.96 -0.64 2.05
CA GLN A 8 -12.28 -1.76 2.91
C GLN A 8 -11.31 -2.90 2.59
N LEU A 9 -10.50 -3.27 3.55
CA LEU A 9 -9.44 -4.22 3.34
C LEU A 9 -9.83 -5.59 3.86
N ASN A 10 -9.90 -6.55 2.94
CA ASN A 10 -10.44 -7.87 3.23
C ASN A 10 -9.64 -8.65 4.26
N ARG A 11 -8.38 -8.32 4.42
CA ARG A 11 -7.45 -9.17 5.12
C ARG A 11 -6.64 -8.49 6.19
N PHE A 12 -6.95 -7.24 6.47
CA PHE A 12 -6.25 -6.52 7.53
C PHE A 12 -6.77 -6.96 8.88
N HIS A 13 -5.83 -7.19 9.79
CA HIS A 13 -6.14 -7.66 11.13
C HIS A 13 -5.72 -6.64 12.19
N GLY A 14 -5.51 -5.39 11.79
CA GLY A 14 -5.24 -4.31 12.73
C GLY A 14 -3.80 -3.85 12.79
N ALA A 15 -2.85 -4.62 12.26
CA ALA A 15 -1.44 -4.24 12.30
C ALA A 15 -1.05 -3.27 11.19
N VAL A 16 -1.78 -3.26 10.11
CA VAL A 16 -1.53 -2.35 8.97
C VAL A 16 -2.85 -1.95 8.36
N THR A 17 -2.95 -0.69 7.95
CA THR A 17 -4.12 -0.17 7.25
C THR A 17 -3.67 0.70 6.10
N ALA A 18 -4.53 0.84 5.10
CA ALA A 18 -4.27 1.70 3.96
C ALA A 18 -5.50 2.53 3.68
N GLU A 19 -5.29 3.80 3.40
CA GLU A 19 -6.36 4.70 3.03
C GLU A 19 -6.02 5.31 1.68
N GLU A 20 -6.92 5.20 0.73
CA GLU A 20 -6.72 5.73 -0.61
C GLU A 20 -7.32 7.13 -0.73
N ARG A 21 -6.55 8.02 -1.33
CA ARG A 21 -7.04 9.32 -1.77
C ARG A 21 -6.70 9.45 -3.25
N ARG A 22 -7.66 9.84 -4.04
CA ARG A 22 -7.53 9.89 -5.48
C ARG A 22 -7.91 11.27 -6.00
N ASN A 23 -7.13 11.76 -6.95
CA ASN A 23 -7.47 13.01 -7.63
C ASN A 23 -6.92 12.96 -9.07
N ARG A 24 -7.00 14.08 -9.77
CA ARG A 24 -6.57 14.13 -11.17
C ARG A 24 -5.08 13.91 -11.37
N LEU A 25 -4.28 14.00 -10.31
CA LEU A 25 -2.84 13.81 -10.41
C LEU A 25 -2.44 12.35 -10.18
N GLY A 26 -3.33 11.54 -9.65
CA GLY A 26 -3.06 10.15 -9.42
C GLY A 26 -3.70 9.61 -8.16
N HIS A 27 -3.14 8.49 -7.71
CA HIS A 27 -3.60 7.80 -6.51
C HIS A 27 -2.56 7.94 -5.41
N TYR A 28 -3.04 8.19 -4.20
CA TYR A 28 -2.21 8.36 -3.01
C TYR A 28 -2.71 7.40 -1.96
N TYR A 29 -1.79 6.68 -1.33
CA TYR A 29 -2.14 5.70 -0.30
C TYR A 29 -1.41 6.05 0.96
N THR A 30 -2.14 6.27 2.05
CA THR A 30 -1.55 6.48 3.36
C THR A 30 -1.57 5.14 4.08
N ILE A 31 -0.39 4.64 4.41
CA ILE A 31 -0.22 3.34 5.06
C ILE A 31 0.18 3.59 6.51
N GLU A 32 -0.60 3.05 7.43
CA GLU A 32 -0.27 3.12 8.85
C GLU A 32 -0.01 1.71 9.35
N TRP A 33 1.03 1.56 10.17
CA TRP A 33 1.38 0.25 10.71
C TRP A 33 1.72 0.35 12.18
N HIS A 34 1.58 -0.78 12.89
CA HIS A 34 2.04 -0.90 14.26
C HIS A 34 2.38 -2.36 14.55
N GLY A 35 3.08 -2.57 15.70
CA GLY A 35 3.46 -3.91 16.08
C GLY A 35 4.25 -4.65 15.01
N PRO A 36 4.42 -5.98 15.16
CA PRO A 36 4.07 -6.73 16.35
C PRO A 36 5.02 -6.48 17.48
N GLU A 37 4.56 -6.74 18.69
CA GLU A 37 5.38 -6.60 19.87
C GLU A 37 6.61 -7.47 19.77
N GLY A 38 7.75 -6.93 20.18
CA GLY A 38 9.01 -7.65 20.11
C GLY A 38 9.73 -7.52 18.79
N GLN A 39 9.14 -6.83 17.81
CA GLN A 39 9.76 -6.64 16.50
C GLN A 39 10.08 -5.17 16.21
N GLU A 40 9.99 -4.31 17.22
CA GLU A 40 10.15 -2.86 17.04
C GLU A 40 11.52 -2.47 16.55
N GLU A 41 12.51 -3.30 16.77
CA GLU A 41 13.89 -3.01 16.33
C GLU A 41 14.10 -3.31 14.86
N LYS A 42 13.21 -4.05 14.25
CA LYS A 42 13.36 -4.47 12.87
C LYS A 42 12.81 -3.40 11.92
N PRO A 43 13.50 -3.13 10.83
CA PRO A 43 13.02 -2.12 9.89
C PRO A 43 11.72 -2.56 9.23
N VAL A 44 10.94 -1.57 8.83
CA VAL A 44 9.68 -1.79 8.13
C VAL A 44 9.94 -1.84 6.64
N ARG A 45 9.31 -2.78 5.97
CA ARG A 45 9.31 -2.84 4.51
C ARG A 45 7.87 -3.07 4.06
N LEU A 46 7.40 -2.21 3.17
CA LEU A 46 6.06 -2.28 2.62
C LEU A 46 6.19 -2.57 1.13
N VAL A 47 5.54 -3.62 0.68
CA VAL A 47 5.55 -3.99 -0.74
C VAL A 47 4.12 -3.84 -1.24
N PHE A 48 3.96 -2.93 -2.20
CA PHE A 48 2.65 -2.58 -2.74
C PHE A 48 2.63 -3.00 -4.20
N ARG A 49 1.77 -3.95 -4.53
CA ARG A 49 1.59 -4.41 -5.90
C ARG A 49 0.24 -3.96 -6.39
N TYR A 50 0.16 -3.59 -7.66
CA TYR A 50 -1.09 -3.02 -8.16
C TYR A 50 -1.23 -3.27 -9.65
N ARG A 51 -2.48 -3.20 -10.11
CA ARG A 51 -2.84 -3.30 -11.52
C ARG A 51 -3.48 -1.99 -11.93
N GLN A 52 -3.24 -1.59 -13.17
CA GLN A 52 -3.76 -0.35 -13.70
C GLN A 52 -4.63 -0.59 -14.92
N ALA A 53 -5.60 0.30 -15.13
CA ALA A 53 -6.58 0.15 -16.20
C ALA A 53 -5.95 0.07 -17.58
N GLY A 54 -4.88 0.81 -17.82
CA GLY A 54 -4.22 0.86 -19.11
C GLY A 54 -3.05 -0.09 -19.27
N ALA A 55 -2.80 -0.94 -18.30
CA ALA A 55 -1.63 -1.82 -18.31
C ALA A 55 -1.99 -3.30 -18.48
N GLY A 56 -3.24 -3.60 -18.79
CA GLY A 56 -3.68 -4.98 -18.98
C GLY A 56 -3.54 -5.79 -17.70
N SER A 57 -2.92 -6.95 -17.82
CA SER A 57 -2.74 -7.84 -16.68
C SER A 57 -1.42 -7.62 -15.96
N GLU A 58 -0.66 -6.63 -16.35
CA GLU A 58 0.63 -6.36 -15.74
C GLU A 58 0.47 -5.98 -14.28
N ILE A 59 1.28 -6.59 -13.41
CA ILE A 59 1.32 -6.24 -12.00
C ILE A 59 2.56 -5.39 -11.78
N ARG A 60 2.34 -4.19 -11.26
CA ARG A 60 3.42 -3.28 -10.93
C ARG A 60 3.69 -3.31 -9.44
N ARG A 61 4.87 -2.83 -9.05
CA ARG A 61 5.32 -2.98 -7.69
C ARG A 61 6.02 -1.71 -7.21
N LEU A 62 5.66 -1.28 -6.01
CA LEU A 62 6.38 -0.23 -5.28
C LEU A 62 6.85 -0.83 -3.97
N GLU A 63 8.06 -0.49 -3.58
CA GLU A 63 8.57 -0.94 -2.30
C GLU A 63 9.10 0.27 -1.54
N VAL A 64 8.72 0.36 -0.27
CA VAL A 64 9.14 1.45 0.62
C VAL A 64 9.65 0.86 1.90
N SER A 65 10.79 1.39 2.37
CA SER A 65 11.35 1.02 3.67
C SER A 65 11.16 2.19 4.62
N ALA A 66 10.92 1.87 5.87
CA ALA A 66 10.78 2.86 6.91
C ALA A 66 11.63 2.47 8.10
N PRO A 67 12.02 3.45 8.94
CA PRO A 67 12.82 3.14 10.12
C PRO A 67 12.10 2.22 11.09
N ALA A 68 12.86 1.54 11.91
CA ALA A 68 12.31 0.73 12.98
C ALA A 68 11.50 1.60 13.94
N GLY A 69 10.60 0.98 14.67
CA GLY A 69 9.73 1.66 15.61
C GLY A 69 8.49 0.83 15.85
N SER A 70 7.72 1.19 16.87
CA SER A 70 6.52 0.42 17.22
C SER A 70 5.36 0.73 16.30
N LYS A 71 5.36 1.90 15.66
CA LYS A 71 4.30 2.31 14.74
C LYS A 71 4.83 3.38 13.82
N GLY A 72 4.14 3.59 12.72
CA GLY A 72 4.50 4.62 11.78
C GLY A 72 3.48 4.81 10.69
N LYS A 73 3.81 5.73 9.79
CA LYS A 73 2.93 6.12 8.71
C LYS A 73 3.78 6.49 7.51
N THR A 74 3.37 6.07 6.33
CA THR A 74 4.06 6.45 5.11
C THR A 74 3.05 6.65 3.99
N GLU A 75 3.46 7.38 2.96
CA GLU A 75 2.62 7.60 1.79
C GLU A 75 3.24 6.95 0.58
N LEU A 76 2.41 6.24 -0.18
CA LEU A 76 2.77 5.69 -1.48
C LEU A 76 1.97 6.43 -2.54
N ARG A 77 2.58 6.63 -3.70
CA ARG A 77 1.93 7.38 -4.77
C ARG A 77 2.09 6.68 -6.10
N VAL A 78 1.00 6.68 -6.89
CA VAL A 78 1.02 6.29 -8.28
C VAL A 78 0.67 7.54 -9.06
N THR A 79 1.68 8.30 -9.45
CA THR A 79 1.52 9.63 -10.06
C THR A 79 2.51 9.76 -11.22
N GLY A 80 2.44 10.90 -11.91
CA GLY A 80 3.37 11.23 -12.97
C GLY A 80 3.34 10.21 -14.10
N PRO A 81 4.52 9.84 -14.64
CA PRO A 81 4.57 8.91 -15.79
C PRO A 81 3.87 7.60 -15.52
N ALA A 82 3.99 7.05 -14.32
CA ALA A 82 3.32 5.79 -13.99
C ALA A 82 1.82 5.90 -14.13
N TYR A 83 1.26 7.01 -13.66
CA TYR A 83 -0.17 7.23 -13.75
C TYR A 83 -0.61 7.57 -15.17
N LEU A 84 0.17 8.43 -15.84
CA LEU A 84 -0.19 8.85 -17.20
C LEU A 84 -0.14 7.68 -18.19
N GLU A 85 0.80 6.77 -18.03
CA GLU A 85 0.94 5.63 -18.92
C GLU A 85 0.01 4.49 -18.57
N GLY A 86 -0.13 4.21 -17.28
CA GLY A 86 -0.89 3.05 -16.84
C GLY A 86 -2.33 3.32 -16.47
N GLY A 87 -2.67 4.56 -16.23
CA GLY A 87 -4.02 4.93 -15.84
C GLY A 87 -4.32 4.66 -14.39
N ARG A 88 -5.60 4.68 -14.04
CA ARG A 88 -6.02 4.52 -12.65
C ARG A 88 -5.70 3.12 -12.13
N VAL A 89 -5.47 3.05 -10.83
CA VAL A 89 -5.25 1.77 -10.16
C VAL A 89 -6.60 1.08 -10.01
N LEU A 90 -6.64 -0.17 -10.44
CA LEU A 90 -7.86 -0.99 -10.35
C LEU A 90 -7.90 -1.81 -9.08
N SER A 91 -6.75 -2.35 -8.69
CA SER A 91 -6.68 -3.22 -7.53
C SER A 91 -5.25 -3.21 -7.01
N TRP A 92 -5.08 -3.58 -5.75
CA TRP A 92 -3.76 -3.59 -5.14
C TRP A 92 -3.69 -4.59 -3.99
N HIS A 93 -2.45 -4.92 -3.64
CA HIS A 93 -2.11 -5.83 -2.56
C HIS A 93 -0.92 -5.26 -1.81
N LEU A 94 -1.03 -5.22 -0.50
CA LEU A 94 0.01 -4.67 0.38
C LEU A 94 0.56 -5.77 1.28
N SER A 95 1.89 -5.84 1.37
CA SER A 95 2.57 -6.73 2.31
C SER A 95 3.38 -5.89 3.28
N TYR A 96 3.25 -6.20 4.56
CA TYR A 96 3.93 -5.49 5.64
C TYR A 96 4.93 -6.44 6.29
N TYR A 97 6.22 -6.07 6.22
CA TYR A 97 7.30 -6.86 6.75
C TYR A 97 8.00 -6.14 7.89
N ARG A 98 8.50 -6.90 8.84
CA ARG A 98 9.46 -6.45 9.84
C ARG A 98 10.72 -7.27 9.64
N GLY A 99 11.79 -6.62 9.17
CA GLY A 99 12.94 -7.37 8.71
C GLY A 99 12.52 -8.32 7.60
N ASP A 100 12.81 -9.59 7.76
CA ASP A 100 12.45 -10.60 6.77
C ASP A 100 11.11 -11.27 7.06
N ARG A 101 10.45 -10.88 8.15
CA ARG A 101 9.22 -11.53 8.56
C ARG A 101 8.01 -10.81 7.97
N LEU A 102 7.16 -11.56 7.29
CA LEU A 102 5.88 -11.04 6.85
C LEU A 102 4.94 -10.98 8.04
N VAL A 103 4.50 -9.78 8.39
CA VAL A 103 3.63 -9.57 9.54
C VAL A 103 2.17 -9.70 9.12
N GLU A 104 1.81 -9.04 8.03
CA GLU A 104 0.41 -9.00 7.63
C GLU A 104 0.30 -8.60 6.17
N THR A 105 -0.79 -9.00 5.52
CA THR A 105 -1.11 -8.54 4.16
C THR A 105 -2.51 -7.97 4.15
N GLY A 106 -2.76 -7.10 3.18
CA GLY A 106 -4.08 -6.57 2.92
C GLY A 106 -4.24 -6.35 1.44
N GLN A 107 -5.46 -6.20 0.99
CA GLN A 107 -5.71 -6.03 -0.42
C GLN A 107 -7.04 -5.33 -0.65
N SER A 108 -7.16 -4.70 -1.82
CA SER A 108 -8.43 -4.14 -2.24
C SER A 108 -9.36 -5.27 -2.67
N TYR A 109 -10.63 -4.96 -2.76
CA TYR A 109 -11.65 -5.98 -3.06
C TYR A 109 -11.42 -6.70 -4.37
N LEU A 110 -10.89 -5.99 -5.37
CA LEU A 110 -10.75 -6.55 -6.70
C LEU A 110 -9.43 -7.28 -6.93
N TRP A 111 -8.58 -7.32 -5.95
CA TRP A 111 -7.32 -8.03 -6.08
C TRP A 111 -7.52 -9.53 -5.97
N GLU A 112 -6.95 -10.26 -6.91
CA GLU A 112 -7.00 -11.72 -6.90
C GLU A 112 -5.63 -12.31 -7.08
#